data_954fdf0bad49b3ad4edfe6cc15638cc0
#
_entry.id   954fdf0bad49b3ad4edfe6cc15638cc0
#
_cell.length_a   1.000
_cell.length_b   1.000
_cell.length_c   1.000
_cell.angle_alpha   90.00
_cell.angle_beta   90.00
_cell.angle_gamma   90.00
#
_symmetry.space_group_name_H-M   'P 1'
#
loop_
_entity.id
_entity.type
_entity.pdbx_description
1 polymer ?
#
loop_
_entity_poly.entity_id
_entity_poly.type
_entity_poly.pdbx_seq_one_letter_code
_entity_poly.pdbx_strand_id
1 'polypeptide(L)'
;MKIKTEVKTEDLESSRLLASVSNVKELKKIFDESVGGTKAYFISKVQQKYPNLNKKGIENFLNSQEVVQVNTKVKGINLKITAKPRTFQIDIMYYKIGQTLKPFLLLIDIMSRKAFCYPISGYKNMTKIITAYKKFLSQVDRVEAIEGDSEFASKEFITLNKEKGIRVDTSVAADNHFTTGNKLGIIDRFTRTLKENIKKYRESIGKIGNLPNIIQSIINMYNDSPHRGIKGKTPNQVWNDTNEQNIQNMKDTISNDKLFNKLTLGIGDTVRVLENKNKFDKGSAQFSKELYEVHDRIGYSFKVKDSDGNVKRRRYKPHELLQVVNMTDVINTDRVKREEKSTNKYKSINKLIRNEDMTRTEARKAMKQVEDVLGPARNTRSQSRKLRTRT
;
A
#
# COMPACT_ATOMS: atom_id res chain seq x y z
N MET A 1 -28.83 32.56 4.81
CA MET A 1 -28.08 31.64 3.97
C MET A 1 -28.73 30.26 4.08
N LYS A 2 -29.56 29.86 3.12
CA LYS A 2 -30.32 28.60 3.14
C LYS A 2 -29.39 27.47 2.67
N ILE A 3 -28.96 26.60 3.57
CA ILE A 3 -28.27 25.36 3.23
C ILE A 3 -29.34 24.39 2.73
N LYS A 4 -29.42 24.21 1.43
CA LYS A 4 -30.17 23.11 0.80
C LYS A 4 -29.39 21.82 1.07
N THR A 5 -29.78 21.05 2.07
CA THR A 5 -29.43 19.64 2.22
C THR A 5 -30.49 18.80 1.51
N GLU A 6 -30.38 18.67 0.19
CA GLU A 6 -31.02 17.58 -0.53
C GLU A 6 -30.28 16.29 -0.19
N VAL A 7 -30.80 15.54 0.75
CA VAL A 7 -30.47 14.12 0.91
C VAL A 7 -31.09 13.43 -0.29
N LYS A 8 -30.25 12.95 -1.21
CA LYS A 8 -30.70 12.19 -2.36
C LYS A 8 -31.48 10.97 -1.90
N THR A 9 -32.79 11.03 -1.99
CA THR A 9 -33.75 9.93 -1.74
C THR A 9 -33.50 8.73 -2.63
N GLU A 10 -32.87 8.94 -3.80
CA GLU A 10 -32.47 7.94 -4.79
C GLU A 10 -31.52 6.84 -4.23
N ASP A 11 -30.62 7.19 -3.30
CA ASP A 11 -29.69 6.20 -2.70
C ASP A 11 -30.40 5.22 -1.75
N LEU A 12 -31.55 5.60 -1.20
CA LEU A 12 -32.36 4.79 -0.29
C LEU A 12 -33.25 3.79 -1.01
N GLU A 13 -33.85 4.18 -2.13
CA GLU A 13 -34.69 3.30 -2.95
C GLU A 13 -33.86 2.26 -3.69
N SER A 14 -32.71 2.64 -4.23
CA SER A 14 -31.80 1.72 -4.91
C SER A 14 -31.31 0.59 -4.01
N SER A 15 -31.06 0.87 -2.72
CA SER A 15 -30.65 -0.17 -1.77
C SER A 15 -31.81 -1.05 -1.32
N ARG A 16 -33.05 -0.54 -1.27
CA ARG A 16 -34.25 -1.35 -1.00
C ARG A 16 -34.57 -2.27 -2.17
N LEU A 17 -34.38 -1.82 -3.41
CA LEU A 17 -34.55 -2.61 -4.63
C LEU A 17 -33.53 -3.76 -4.73
N LEU A 18 -32.28 -3.56 -4.34
CA LEU A 18 -31.27 -4.63 -4.28
C LEU A 18 -31.53 -5.64 -3.16
N ALA A 19 -32.23 -5.25 -2.10
CA ALA A 19 -32.54 -6.13 -0.96
C ALA A 19 -33.68 -7.11 -1.24
N SER A 20 -34.42 -6.99 -2.35
CA SER A 20 -35.43 -7.97 -2.73
C SER A 20 -34.75 -9.17 -3.36
N VAL A 21 -35.04 -10.37 -2.84
CA VAL A 21 -34.49 -11.65 -3.34
C VAL A 21 -34.73 -11.84 -4.82
N SER A 22 -35.87 -11.32 -5.34
CA SER A 22 -36.23 -11.37 -6.76
C SER A 22 -35.26 -10.56 -7.63
N ASN A 23 -34.80 -9.39 -7.16
CA ASN A 23 -33.91 -8.53 -7.95
C ASN A 23 -32.48 -9.10 -8.02
N VAL A 24 -32.01 -9.80 -6.99
CA VAL A 24 -30.70 -10.47 -7.03
C VAL A 24 -30.71 -11.62 -8.06
N LYS A 25 -31.80 -12.39 -8.16
CA LYS A 25 -31.95 -13.44 -9.18
C LYS A 25 -31.96 -12.86 -10.60
N GLU A 26 -32.67 -11.74 -10.80
CA GLU A 26 -32.70 -11.05 -12.09
C GLU A 26 -31.35 -10.47 -12.48
N LEU A 27 -30.63 -9.82 -11.53
CA LEU A 27 -29.27 -9.34 -11.75
C LEU A 27 -28.31 -10.48 -12.11
N LYS A 28 -28.46 -11.63 -11.47
CA LYS A 28 -27.69 -12.84 -11.79
C LYS A 28 -27.96 -13.32 -13.19
N LYS A 29 -29.22 -13.35 -13.63
CA LYS A 29 -29.61 -13.73 -15.00
C LYS A 29 -28.96 -12.77 -16.03
N ILE A 30 -29.08 -11.46 -15.83
CA ILE A 30 -28.43 -10.46 -16.71
C ILE A 30 -26.91 -10.63 -16.70
N PHE A 31 -26.33 -10.97 -15.55
CA PHE A 31 -24.89 -11.22 -15.44
C PHE A 31 -24.48 -12.44 -16.26
N ASP A 32 -25.19 -13.56 -16.12
CA ASP A 32 -24.89 -14.80 -16.85
C ASP A 32 -25.05 -14.62 -18.38
N GLU A 33 -26.04 -13.84 -18.82
CA GLU A 33 -26.21 -13.44 -20.23
C GLU A 33 -25.13 -12.47 -20.72
N SER A 34 -24.44 -11.81 -19.82
CA SER A 34 -23.41 -10.78 -20.11
C SER A 34 -21.99 -11.23 -19.83
N VAL A 35 -21.79 -12.51 -19.48
CA VAL A 35 -20.45 -13.08 -19.20
C VAL A 35 -19.55 -12.91 -20.41
N GLY A 36 -18.36 -12.34 -20.17
CA GLY A 36 -17.43 -11.96 -21.24
C GLY A 36 -17.54 -10.50 -21.72
N GLY A 37 -18.61 -9.80 -21.35
CA GLY A 37 -18.75 -8.36 -21.59
C GLY A 37 -17.95 -7.51 -20.60
N THR A 38 -17.76 -6.24 -20.96
CA THR A 38 -17.10 -5.28 -20.05
C THR A 38 -18.01 -4.92 -18.87
N LYS A 39 -17.41 -4.45 -17.76
CA LYS A 39 -18.15 -3.92 -16.61
C LYS A 39 -19.16 -2.82 -17.04
N ALA A 40 -18.75 -1.95 -17.96
CA ALA A 40 -19.61 -0.90 -18.48
C ALA A 40 -20.81 -1.45 -19.24
N TYR A 41 -20.63 -2.51 -20.04
CA TYR A 41 -21.69 -3.18 -20.76
C TYR A 41 -22.75 -3.77 -19.82
N PHE A 42 -22.32 -4.48 -18.77
CA PHE A 42 -23.23 -5.03 -17.77
C PHE A 42 -24.02 -3.91 -17.06
N ILE A 43 -23.32 -2.85 -16.61
CA ILE A 43 -23.97 -1.72 -15.94
C ILE A 43 -25.03 -1.10 -16.85
N SER A 44 -24.71 -0.88 -18.12
CA SER A 44 -25.64 -0.32 -19.11
C SER A 44 -26.89 -1.22 -19.30
N LYS A 45 -26.68 -2.54 -19.44
CA LYS A 45 -27.78 -3.52 -19.55
C LYS A 45 -28.69 -3.51 -18.33
N VAL A 46 -28.12 -3.47 -17.13
CA VAL A 46 -28.90 -3.40 -15.90
C VAL A 46 -29.67 -2.09 -15.81
N GLN A 47 -29.04 -0.95 -16.13
CA GLN A 47 -29.69 0.35 -16.07
C GLN A 47 -30.78 0.54 -17.13
N GLN A 48 -30.67 -0.10 -18.29
CA GLN A 48 -31.76 -0.15 -19.28
C GLN A 48 -33.01 -0.84 -18.74
N LYS A 49 -32.83 -1.94 -18.00
CA LYS A 49 -33.96 -2.70 -17.43
C LYS A 49 -34.45 -2.13 -16.10
N TYR A 50 -33.52 -1.55 -15.32
CA TYR A 50 -33.78 -1.00 -13.98
C TYR A 50 -33.16 0.40 -13.86
N PRO A 51 -33.78 1.46 -14.44
CA PRO A 51 -33.25 2.81 -14.47
C PRO A 51 -32.96 3.42 -13.08
N ASN A 52 -33.74 3.00 -12.09
CA ASN A 52 -33.65 3.49 -10.70
C ASN A 52 -32.54 2.81 -9.87
N LEU A 53 -31.87 1.80 -10.42
CA LEU A 53 -30.77 1.15 -9.71
C LEU A 53 -29.51 2.02 -9.73
N ASN A 54 -29.02 2.34 -8.53
CA ASN A 54 -27.77 3.08 -8.37
C ASN A 54 -26.58 2.27 -8.93
N LYS A 55 -25.75 2.93 -9.73
CA LYS A 55 -24.51 2.36 -10.31
C LYS A 55 -23.63 1.67 -9.26
N LYS A 56 -23.51 2.24 -8.06
CA LYS A 56 -22.73 1.67 -6.97
C LYS A 56 -23.29 0.33 -6.49
N GLY A 57 -24.62 0.19 -6.41
CA GLY A 57 -25.27 -1.08 -6.07
C GLY A 57 -24.99 -2.17 -7.11
N ILE A 58 -25.05 -1.78 -8.41
CA ILE A 58 -24.71 -2.70 -9.52
C ILE A 58 -23.25 -3.12 -9.47
N GLU A 59 -22.34 -2.18 -9.17
CA GLU A 59 -20.92 -2.47 -8.98
C GLU A 59 -20.65 -3.40 -7.80
N ASN A 60 -21.35 -3.20 -6.69
CA ASN A 60 -21.26 -4.09 -5.52
C ASN A 60 -21.72 -5.52 -5.85
N PHE A 61 -22.82 -5.64 -6.60
CA PHE A 61 -23.27 -6.95 -7.10
C PHE A 61 -22.19 -7.59 -7.98
N LEU A 62 -21.62 -6.88 -8.94
CA LEU A 62 -20.53 -7.40 -9.77
C LEU A 62 -19.34 -7.87 -8.94
N ASN A 63 -18.90 -7.05 -7.98
CA ASN A 63 -17.76 -7.37 -7.13
C ASN A 63 -18.02 -8.56 -6.20
N SER A 64 -19.27 -8.93 -5.94
CA SER A 64 -19.63 -10.13 -5.17
C SER A 64 -19.58 -11.42 -6.01
N GLN A 65 -19.52 -11.32 -7.34
CA GLN A 65 -19.48 -12.51 -8.19
C GLN A 65 -18.10 -13.17 -8.19
N GLU A 66 -18.03 -14.45 -7.93
CA GLU A 66 -16.78 -15.21 -7.86
C GLU A 66 -15.92 -15.04 -9.10
N VAL A 67 -16.52 -15.21 -10.30
CA VAL A 67 -15.79 -15.09 -11.57
C VAL A 67 -15.15 -13.69 -11.75
N VAL A 68 -15.76 -12.66 -11.21
CA VAL A 68 -15.20 -11.29 -11.22
C VAL A 68 -14.06 -11.17 -10.23
N GLN A 69 -14.23 -11.71 -9.01
CA GLN A 69 -13.21 -11.70 -7.97
C GLN A 69 -11.93 -12.40 -8.42
N VAL A 70 -12.04 -13.66 -8.88
CA VAL A 70 -10.85 -14.45 -9.28
C VAL A 70 -10.10 -13.88 -10.49
N ASN A 71 -10.79 -13.11 -11.35
CA ASN A 71 -10.21 -12.46 -12.52
C ASN A 71 -9.86 -10.98 -12.29
N THR A 72 -10.01 -10.46 -11.06
CA THR A 72 -9.66 -9.07 -10.74
C THR A 72 -8.18 -8.81 -10.97
N LYS A 73 -7.86 -7.76 -11.73
CA LYS A 73 -6.46 -7.38 -11.97
C LYS A 73 -5.80 -6.92 -10.68
N VAL A 74 -4.63 -7.47 -10.39
CA VAL A 74 -3.82 -7.08 -9.24
C VAL A 74 -3.33 -5.65 -9.43
N LYS A 75 -3.69 -4.78 -8.51
CA LYS A 75 -3.10 -3.44 -8.43
C LYS A 75 -1.96 -3.49 -7.42
N GLY A 76 -0.73 -3.55 -7.92
CA GLY A 76 0.45 -3.53 -7.06
C GLY A 76 0.43 -2.30 -6.15
N ILE A 77 0.66 -2.51 -4.87
CA ILE A 77 0.89 -1.43 -3.93
C ILE A 77 2.39 -1.15 -3.93
N ASN A 78 2.78 0.02 -4.43
CA ASN A 78 4.16 0.47 -4.37
C ASN A 78 4.49 0.94 -2.95
N LEU A 79 4.94 0.00 -2.12
CA LEU A 79 5.44 0.34 -0.80
C LEU A 79 6.76 1.09 -0.93
N LYS A 80 6.85 2.18 -0.20
CA LYS A 80 8.08 2.95 -0.10
C LYS A 80 9.03 2.22 0.85
N ILE A 81 10.31 2.25 0.55
CA ILE A 81 11.33 1.85 1.51
C ILE A 81 11.34 2.95 2.58
N THR A 82 11.08 2.55 3.83
CA THR A 82 10.98 3.50 4.95
C THR A 82 12.30 4.21 5.21
N ALA A 83 12.24 5.50 5.53
CA ALA A 83 13.42 6.28 5.83
C ALA A 83 14.10 5.77 7.12
N LYS A 84 15.35 5.39 6.98
CA LYS A 84 16.21 4.98 8.08
C LYS A 84 17.52 5.77 7.95
N PRO A 85 17.79 6.72 8.83
CA PRO A 85 19.04 7.47 8.77
C PRO A 85 20.23 6.54 9.05
N ARG A 86 21.33 6.80 8.37
CA ARG A 86 22.59 6.03 8.53
C ARG A 86 22.43 4.52 8.30
N THR A 87 21.38 4.11 7.57
CA THR A 87 21.18 2.75 7.05
C THR A 87 21.47 2.75 5.57
N PHE A 88 22.41 1.93 5.14
CA PHE A 88 22.89 1.93 3.77
C PHE A 88 22.44 0.68 3.04
N GLN A 89 22.05 0.85 1.77
CA GLN A 89 22.01 -0.26 0.84
C GLN A 89 23.36 -0.41 0.16
N ILE A 90 23.80 -1.66 -0.01
CA ILE A 90 25.09 -2.02 -0.60
C ILE A 90 24.88 -2.95 -1.79
N ASP A 91 25.66 -2.73 -2.86
CA ASP A 91 25.62 -3.55 -4.10
C ASP A 91 26.96 -3.47 -4.82
N ILE A 92 27.22 -4.40 -5.74
CA ILE A 92 28.40 -4.40 -6.61
C ILE A 92 28.00 -4.13 -8.05
N MET A 93 28.38 -2.96 -8.52
CA MET A 93 28.18 -2.60 -9.91
C MET A 93 29.34 -3.08 -10.77
N TYR A 94 29.04 -3.72 -11.90
CA TYR A 94 30.01 -3.99 -12.95
C TYR A 94 29.83 -2.99 -14.09
N TYR A 95 30.96 -2.42 -14.53
CA TYR A 95 31.01 -1.56 -15.70
C TYR A 95 32.03 -2.11 -16.71
N LYS A 96 31.58 -2.29 -17.97
CA LYS A 96 32.40 -2.87 -19.03
C LYS A 96 33.19 -1.79 -19.78
N ILE A 97 34.51 -1.92 -19.82
CA ILE A 97 35.42 -1.09 -20.65
C ILE A 97 36.18 -2.02 -21.62
N GLY A 98 35.91 -1.88 -22.88
CA GLY A 98 36.42 -2.83 -23.86
C GLY A 98 35.95 -4.24 -23.55
N GLN A 99 36.87 -5.17 -23.34
CA GLN A 99 36.57 -6.56 -22.93
C GLN A 99 36.59 -6.76 -21.40
N THR A 100 37.00 -5.75 -20.63
CA THR A 100 37.21 -5.92 -19.17
C THR A 100 36.02 -5.42 -18.39
N LEU A 101 35.52 -6.25 -17.45
CA LEU A 101 34.53 -5.84 -16.42
C LEU A 101 35.26 -5.30 -15.21
N LYS A 102 34.96 -4.07 -14.82
CA LYS A 102 35.48 -3.40 -13.64
C LYS A 102 34.43 -3.38 -12.53
N PRO A 103 34.67 -4.03 -11.40
CA PRO A 103 33.74 -4.00 -10.25
C PRO A 103 33.91 -2.74 -9.40
N PHE A 104 32.78 -2.21 -8.91
CA PHE A 104 32.70 -1.07 -8.01
C PHE A 104 31.76 -1.40 -6.87
N LEU A 105 32.18 -1.13 -5.63
CA LEU A 105 31.32 -1.19 -4.47
C LEU A 105 30.49 0.09 -4.41
N LEU A 106 29.17 -0.05 -4.39
CA LEU A 106 28.21 1.02 -4.25
C LEU A 106 27.56 0.98 -2.87
N LEU A 107 27.41 2.15 -2.25
CA LEU A 107 26.60 2.31 -1.05
C LEU A 107 25.70 3.55 -1.21
N ILE A 108 24.49 3.48 -0.67
CA ILE A 108 23.55 4.60 -0.67
C ILE A 108 22.81 4.65 0.65
N ASP A 109 22.82 5.80 1.33
CA ASP A 109 22.01 5.99 2.53
C ASP A 109 20.52 6.01 2.18
N ILE A 110 19.73 5.25 2.91
CA ILE A 110 18.30 5.06 2.62
C ILE A 110 17.53 6.37 2.81
N MET A 111 17.87 7.19 3.79
CA MET A 111 17.15 8.42 4.07
C MET A 111 17.57 9.57 3.16
N SER A 112 18.85 9.90 3.17
CA SER A 112 19.36 11.06 2.43
C SER A 112 19.57 10.82 0.94
N ARG A 113 19.64 9.55 0.51
CA ARG A 113 20.07 9.15 -0.83
C ARG A 113 21.55 9.48 -1.13
N LYS A 114 22.34 9.83 -0.11
CA LYS A 114 23.76 10.09 -0.32
C LYS A 114 24.48 8.82 -0.75
N ALA A 115 25.15 8.92 -1.88
CA ALA A 115 25.79 7.81 -2.55
C ALA A 115 27.30 7.85 -2.44
N PHE A 116 27.89 6.66 -2.37
CA PHE A 116 29.32 6.42 -2.33
C PHE A 116 29.68 5.31 -3.33
N CYS A 117 30.88 5.41 -3.90
CA CYS A 117 31.37 4.43 -4.86
C CYS A 117 32.88 4.23 -4.69
N TYR A 118 33.29 2.97 -4.60
CA TYR A 118 34.71 2.61 -4.45
C TYR A 118 35.11 1.56 -5.47
N PRO A 119 36.23 1.72 -6.20
CA PRO A 119 36.72 0.70 -7.11
C PRO A 119 37.21 -0.53 -6.34
N ILE A 120 36.88 -1.70 -6.87
CA ILE A 120 37.42 -2.99 -6.41
C ILE A 120 38.54 -3.40 -7.34
N SER A 121 39.74 -3.65 -6.83
CA SER A 121 40.92 -3.97 -7.65
C SER A 121 40.83 -5.35 -8.28
N GLY A 122 40.92 -5.42 -9.61
CA GLY A 122 40.94 -6.67 -10.39
C GLY A 122 39.59 -7.40 -10.34
N TYR A 123 39.61 -8.71 -10.12
CA TYR A 123 38.38 -9.51 -9.98
C TYR A 123 37.77 -9.40 -8.58
N LYS A 124 36.48 -9.61 -8.49
CA LYS A 124 35.73 -9.56 -7.25
C LYS A 124 36.09 -10.76 -6.35
N ASN A 125 36.46 -10.48 -5.10
CA ASN A 125 36.46 -11.44 -4.00
C ASN A 125 36.14 -10.70 -2.70
N MET A 126 35.79 -11.41 -1.63
CA MET A 126 35.33 -10.82 -0.38
C MET A 126 36.41 -9.94 0.29
N THR A 127 37.67 -10.33 0.28
CA THR A 127 38.79 -9.54 0.83
C THR A 127 38.89 -8.18 0.18
N LYS A 128 38.76 -8.10 -1.15
CA LYS A 128 38.81 -6.84 -1.90
C LYS A 128 37.54 -5.99 -1.69
N ILE A 129 36.39 -6.63 -1.55
CA ILE A 129 35.13 -5.95 -1.15
C ILE A 129 35.30 -5.31 0.21
N ILE A 130 35.80 -6.07 1.20
CA ILE A 130 36.09 -5.57 2.56
C ILE A 130 37.09 -4.42 2.53
N THR A 131 38.12 -4.49 1.68
CA THR A 131 39.07 -3.40 1.53
C THR A 131 38.38 -2.11 1.03
N ALA A 132 37.54 -2.20 0.02
CA ALA A 132 36.74 -1.08 -0.46
C ALA A 132 35.72 -0.58 0.59
N TYR A 133 35.11 -1.50 1.30
CA TYR A 133 34.16 -1.18 2.38
C TYR A 133 34.82 -0.49 3.59
N LYS A 134 36.05 -0.88 3.98
CA LYS A 134 36.81 -0.19 5.02
C LYS A 134 37.12 1.26 4.65
N LYS A 135 37.36 1.56 3.34
CA LYS A 135 37.48 2.96 2.87
C LYS A 135 36.18 3.76 3.07
N PHE A 136 35.03 3.13 2.83
CA PHE A 136 33.74 3.76 3.14
C PHE A 136 33.61 4.04 4.63
N LEU A 137 33.88 3.05 5.48
CA LEU A 137 33.77 3.20 6.93
C LEU A 137 34.71 4.27 7.51
N SER A 138 35.84 4.58 6.86
CA SER A 138 36.74 5.64 7.28
C SER A 138 36.25 7.06 6.89
N GLN A 139 35.23 7.17 6.02
CA GLN A 139 34.70 8.45 5.53
C GLN A 139 33.33 8.80 6.14
N VAL A 140 32.73 7.88 6.88
CA VAL A 140 31.39 8.05 7.43
C VAL A 140 31.44 7.91 8.94
N ASP A 141 30.96 8.93 9.65
CA ASP A 141 31.04 9.01 11.12
C ASP A 141 30.22 7.90 11.81
N ARG A 142 29.10 7.53 11.21
CA ARG A 142 28.16 6.54 11.79
C ARG A 142 27.48 5.71 10.74
N VAL A 143 27.42 4.41 10.99
CA VAL A 143 26.64 3.44 10.22
C VAL A 143 25.80 2.63 11.19
N GLU A 144 24.47 2.65 11.03
CA GLU A 144 23.54 1.89 11.87
C GLU A 144 23.31 0.47 11.34
N ALA A 145 23.15 0.39 10.03
CA ALA A 145 22.89 -0.88 9.39
C ALA A 145 23.30 -0.87 7.90
N ILE A 146 23.59 -2.07 7.40
CA ILE A 146 23.82 -2.36 5.99
C ILE A 146 22.73 -3.32 5.51
N GLU A 147 22.05 -2.98 4.42
CA GLU A 147 21.10 -3.84 3.70
C GLU A 147 21.72 -4.25 2.36
N GLY A 148 21.92 -5.53 2.13
CA GLY A 148 22.53 -6.07 0.90
C GLY A 148 21.88 -7.35 0.44
N ASP A 149 22.32 -7.86 -0.70
CA ASP A 149 21.94 -9.19 -1.17
C ASP A 149 22.75 -10.31 -0.46
N SER A 150 22.56 -11.55 -0.91
CA SER A 150 23.19 -12.72 -0.31
C SER A 150 24.71 -12.73 -0.42
N GLU A 151 25.31 -11.99 -1.32
CA GLU A 151 26.78 -11.96 -1.44
C GLU A 151 27.45 -11.30 -0.23
N PHE A 152 26.73 -10.42 0.50
CA PHE A 152 27.20 -9.79 1.74
C PHE A 152 26.90 -10.60 3.01
N ALA A 153 26.41 -11.83 2.86
CA ALA A 153 26.18 -12.76 3.98
C ALA A 153 27.43 -13.54 4.39
N SER A 154 28.60 -13.21 3.83
CA SER A 154 29.84 -13.92 4.19
C SER A 154 30.18 -13.72 5.66
N LYS A 155 30.75 -14.75 6.28
CA LYS A 155 31.14 -14.72 7.69
C LYS A 155 32.09 -13.57 8.00
N GLU A 156 33.05 -13.28 7.12
CA GLU A 156 34.04 -12.22 7.29
C GLU A 156 33.36 -10.83 7.28
N PHE A 157 32.41 -10.60 6.37
CA PHE A 157 31.70 -9.34 6.29
C PHE A 157 30.78 -9.13 7.51
N ILE A 158 30.06 -10.18 7.92
CA ILE A 158 29.18 -10.13 9.11
C ILE A 158 30.01 -9.88 10.38
N THR A 159 31.15 -10.58 10.57
CA THR A 159 32.02 -10.44 11.73
C THR A 159 32.57 -9.01 11.82
N LEU A 160 33.11 -8.46 10.73
CA LEU A 160 33.60 -7.08 10.67
C LEU A 160 32.57 -6.05 11.10
N ASN A 161 31.32 -6.21 10.64
CA ASN A 161 30.23 -5.30 10.98
C ASN A 161 29.78 -5.47 12.44
N LYS A 162 29.69 -6.71 12.93
CA LYS A 162 29.36 -7.02 14.33
C LYS A 162 30.35 -6.38 15.31
N GLU A 163 31.65 -6.44 15.02
CA GLU A 163 32.72 -5.82 15.83
C GLU A 163 32.56 -4.29 15.90
N LYS A 164 31.94 -3.66 14.89
CA LYS A 164 31.65 -2.24 14.84
C LYS A 164 30.24 -1.84 15.31
N GLY A 165 29.46 -2.81 15.80
CA GLY A 165 28.08 -2.58 16.21
C GLY A 165 27.12 -2.30 15.04
N ILE A 166 27.51 -2.60 13.81
CA ILE A 166 26.72 -2.38 12.61
C ILE A 166 25.85 -3.61 12.32
N ARG A 167 24.53 -3.42 12.22
CA ARG A 167 23.62 -4.50 11.85
C ARG A 167 23.72 -4.78 10.35
N VAL A 168 23.85 -6.05 9.97
CA VAL A 168 23.81 -6.50 8.58
C VAL A 168 22.49 -7.22 8.32
N ASP A 169 21.76 -6.77 7.32
CA ASP A 169 20.51 -7.37 6.86
C ASP A 169 20.66 -7.80 5.41
N THR A 170 21.01 -9.05 5.21
CA THR A 170 21.07 -9.66 3.89
C THR A 170 19.76 -10.37 3.61
N SER A 171 19.19 -10.17 2.41
CA SER A 171 17.95 -10.84 1.99
C SER A 171 18.16 -12.33 1.70
N VAL A 172 18.98 -12.99 2.53
CA VAL A 172 19.18 -14.43 2.47
C VAL A 172 17.99 -15.08 3.13
N ALA A 173 17.38 -15.90 2.38
CA ALA A 173 16.34 -16.84 2.66
C ALA A 173 14.94 -16.39 2.26
N ALA A 174 14.35 -17.25 1.49
CA ALA A 174 12.97 -17.24 1.04
C ALA A 174 11.95 -17.13 2.19
N ASP A 175 12.34 -17.29 3.43
CA ASP A 175 11.49 -17.19 4.61
C ASP A 175 11.35 -15.77 5.16
N ASN A 176 12.20 -14.83 4.74
CA ASN A 176 12.10 -13.42 5.13
C ASN A 176 11.25 -12.60 4.14
N HIS A 177 10.11 -13.14 3.71
CA HIS A 177 9.10 -12.41 2.91
C HIS A 177 8.44 -11.24 3.67
N PHE A 178 9.13 -10.70 4.70
CA PHE A 178 8.69 -9.53 5.45
C PHE A 178 8.74 -8.25 4.64
N THR A 179 9.46 -8.26 3.55
CA THR A 179 9.71 -7.05 2.79
C THR A 179 8.83 -6.99 1.56
N THR A 180 8.15 -5.99 1.51
CA THR A 180 7.39 -5.27 0.54
C THR A 180 8.11 -5.09 -0.80
N GLY A 181 8.18 -6.09 -1.64
CA GLY A 181 8.75 -5.89 -2.96
C GLY A 181 10.28 -5.77 -2.97
N ASN A 182 10.83 -5.00 -3.88
CA ASN A 182 12.26 -4.83 -4.03
C ASN A 182 12.86 -4.10 -2.82
N LYS A 183 13.44 -4.85 -1.87
CA LYS A 183 14.09 -4.34 -0.67
C LYS A 183 15.27 -3.42 -1.02
N LEU A 184 16.01 -3.73 -2.07
CA LEU A 184 17.17 -2.99 -2.55
C LEU A 184 16.84 -1.97 -3.64
N GLY A 185 15.56 -1.63 -3.81
CA GLY A 185 15.10 -0.77 -4.91
C GLY A 185 15.70 0.63 -4.96
N ILE A 186 16.33 1.12 -3.90
CA ILE A 186 17.01 2.41 -3.88
C ILE A 186 18.35 2.28 -4.58
N ILE A 187 19.17 1.29 -4.19
CA ILE A 187 20.47 1.09 -4.80
C ILE A 187 20.37 0.60 -6.25
N ASP A 188 19.38 -0.25 -6.58
CA ASP A 188 19.10 -0.67 -7.95
C ASP A 188 18.82 0.52 -8.88
N ARG A 189 17.99 1.45 -8.41
CA ARG A 189 17.70 2.68 -9.16
C ARG A 189 18.93 3.57 -9.28
N PHE A 190 19.68 3.71 -8.20
CA PHE A 190 20.93 4.46 -8.20
C PHE A 190 21.94 3.84 -9.18
N THR A 191 22.16 2.53 -9.13
CA THR A 191 23.05 1.80 -10.06
C THR A 191 22.68 2.05 -11.52
N ARG A 192 21.38 2.04 -11.84
CA ARG A 192 20.89 2.36 -13.19
C ARG A 192 21.22 3.80 -13.57
N THR A 193 20.91 4.76 -12.69
CA THR A 193 21.19 6.19 -12.92
C THR A 193 22.68 6.44 -13.12
N LEU A 194 23.54 5.79 -12.32
CA LEU A 194 24.98 5.91 -12.44
C LEU A 194 25.48 5.38 -13.79
N LYS A 195 25.02 4.19 -14.21
CA LYS A 195 25.35 3.62 -15.52
C LYS A 195 24.91 4.52 -16.69
N GLU A 196 23.72 5.10 -16.60
CA GLU A 196 23.20 6.05 -17.60
C GLU A 196 24.06 7.33 -17.66
N ASN A 197 24.46 7.87 -16.52
CA ASN A 197 25.32 9.06 -16.47
C ASN A 197 26.73 8.79 -16.97
N ILE A 198 27.32 7.63 -16.66
CA ILE A 198 28.62 7.23 -17.22
C ILE A 198 28.50 7.08 -18.75
N LYS A 199 27.41 6.49 -19.24
CA LYS A 199 27.15 6.37 -20.68
C LYS A 199 27.09 7.74 -21.35
N LYS A 200 26.30 8.67 -20.83
CA LYS A 200 26.19 10.06 -21.33
C LYS A 200 27.54 10.77 -21.34
N TYR A 201 28.30 10.65 -20.25
CA TYR A 201 29.64 11.22 -20.17
C TYR A 201 30.57 10.67 -21.26
N ARG A 202 30.53 9.34 -21.46
CA ARG A 202 31.31 8.67 -22.51
C ARG A 202 30.94 9.16 -23.92
N GLU A 203 29.65 9.30 -24.17
CA GLU A 203 29.15 9.76 -25.50
C GLU A 203 29.54 11.21 -25.76
N SER A 204 29.58 12.08 -24.72
CA SER A 204 29.97 13.49 -24.90
C SER A 204 31.44 13.72 -25.06
N ILE A 205 32.32 12.89 -24.48
CA ILE A 205 33.79 13.11 -24.48
C ILE A 205 34.54 12.15 -25.42
N GLY A 206 33.87 11.10 -25.90
CA GLY A 206 34.42 10.13 -26.85
C GLY A 206 35.37 9.10 -26.24
N LYS A 207 36.14 9.43 -25.19
CA LYS A 207 37.08 8.51 -24.53
C LYS A 207 36.86 8.50 -23.03
N ILE A 208 36.88 7.33 -22.40
CA ILE A 208 36.92 7.21 -20.95
C ILE A 208 38.41 7.17 -20.52
N GLY A 209 38.84 8.24 -19.86
CA GLY A 209 40.15 8.29 -19.21
C GLY A 209 40.17 7.45 -17.91
N ASN A 210 40.53 8.06 -16.79
CA ASN A 210 40.49 7.39 -15.48
C ASN A 210 39.05 7.20 -14.99
N LEU A 211 38.47 6.00 -15.25
CA LEU A 211 37.09 5.68 -14.89
C LEU A 211 36.74 5.92 -13.40
N PRO A 212 37.58 5.55 -12.40
CA PRO A 212 37.31 5.87 -11.01
C PRO A 212 37.11 7.36 -10.75
N ASN A 213 37.93 8.24 -11.35
CA ASN A 213 37.78 9.68 -11.16
C ASN A 213 36.51 10.22 -11.82
N ILE A 214 36.16 9.71 -13.01
CA ILE A 214 34.92 10.07 -13.70
C ILE A 214 33.70 9.65 -12.87
N ILE A 215 33.70 8.43 -12.33
CA ILE A 215 32.63 7.95 -11.47
C ILE A 215 32.52 8.84 -10.20
N GLN A 216 33.65 9.21 -9.59
CA GLN A 216 33.65 10.09 -8.41
C GLN A 216 33.04 11.47 -8.74
N SER A 217 33.38 12.05 -9.89
CA SER A 217 32.77 13.31 -10.35
C SER A 217 31.25 13.18 -10.55
N ILE A 218 30.81 12.07 -11.13
CA ILE A 218 29.37 11.79 -11.32
C ILE A 218 28.66 11.59 -9.96
N ILE A 219 29.31 10.91 -9.00
CA ILE A 219 28.80 10.76 -7.62
C ILE A 219 28.63 12.10 -6.93
N ASN A 220 29.62 12.99 -7.06
CA ASN A 220 29.56 14.32 -6.50
C ASN A 220 28.39 15.12 -7.10
N MET A 221 28.26 15.13 -8.44
CA MET A 221 27.10 15.76 -9.09
C MET A 221 25.76 15.14 -8.64
N TYR A 222 25.70 13.81 -8.51
CA TYR A 222 24.51 13.14 -8.00
C TYR A 222 24.15 13.61 -6.59
N ASN A 223 25.13 13.68 -5.69
CA ASN A 223 24.95 14.10 -4.30
C ASN A 223 24.58 15.59 -4.15
N ASP A 224 24.88 16.41 -5.14
CA ASP A 224 24.54 17.84 -5.21
C ASP A 224 23.29 18.13 -6.06
N SER A 225 22.69 17.10 -6.69
CA SER A 225 21.49 17.27 -7.49
C SER A 225 20.23 17.11 -6.64
N PRO A 226 19.15 17.87 -6.93
CA PRO A 226 17.87 17.71 -6.26
C PRO A 226 17.19 16.39 -6.61
N HIS A 227 16.66 15.67 -5.62
CA HIS A 227 15.96 14.40 -5.82
C HIS A 227 14.51 14.45 -5.40
N ARG A 228 13.61 13.99 -6.29
CA ARG A 228 12.17 13.90 -6.01
C ARG A 228 11.85 13.04 -4.77
N GLY A 229 12.61 11.96 -4.54
CA GLY A 229 12.42 11.06 -3.41
C GLY A 229 12.70 11.67 -2.04
N ILE A 230 13.38 12.80 -2.00
CA ILE A 230 13.71 13.59 -0.81
C ILE A 230 13.20 15.04 -0.93
N LYS A 231 12.02 15.21 -1.53
CA LYS A 231 11.29 16.49 -1.67
C LYS A 231 12.07 17.59 -2.39
N GLY A 232 12.88 17.24 -3.37
CA GLY A 232 13.67 18.22 -4.12
C GLY A 232 14.91 18.76 -3.40
N LYS A 233 15.23 18.27 -2.20
CA LYS A 233 16.52 18.52 -1.57
C LYS A 233 17.62 17.72 -2.25
N THR A 234 18.87 18.13 -2.08
CA THR A 234 20.02 17.33 -2.50
C THR A 234 20.38 16.30 -1.43
N PRO A 235 20.99 15.15 -1.80
CA PRO A 235 21.52 14.19 -0.86
C PRO A 235 22.44 14.82 0.19
N ASN A 236 23.33 15.73 -0.22
CA ASN A 236 24.21 16.43 0.70
C ASN A 236 23.46 17.32 1.70
N GLN A 237 22.41 18.02 1.27
CA GLN A 237 21.58 18.82 2.18
C GLN A 237 20.88 17.95 3.24
N VAL A 238 20.31 16.81 2.83
CA VAL A 238 19.61 15.91 3.78
C VAL A 238 20.61 15.18 4.69
N TRP A 239 21.79 14.82 4.17
CA TRP A 239 22.84 14.16 4.92
C TRP A 239 23.41 15.04 6.05
N ASN A 240 23.60 16.33 5.77
CA ASN A 240 24.17 17.30 6.70
C ASN A 240 23.11 17.96 7.60
N ASP A 241 21.82 17.67 7.40
CA ASP A 241 20.73 18.21 8.21
C ASP A 241 20.75 17.55 9.60
N THR A 242 21.08 18.30 10.63
CA THR A 242 21.09 17.86 12.03
C THR A 242 19.81 18.23 12.78
N ASN A 243 18.88 18.93 12.15
CA ASN A 243 17.62 19.32 12.76
C ASN A 243 16.70 18.12 12.90
N GLU A 244 16.40 17.74 14.15
CA GLU A 244 15.55 16.57 14.46
C GLU A 244 14.16 16.68 13.86
N GLN A 245 13.56 17.87 13.85
CA GLN A 245 12.25 18.09 13.24
C GLN A 245 12.27 17.87 11.73
N ASN A 246 13.32 18.27 11.04
CA ASN A 246 13.48 18.02 9.61
C ASN A 246 13.66 16.53 9.32
N ILE A 247 14.44 15.84 10.16
CA ILE A 247 14.63 14.38 10.08
C ILE A 247 13.31 13.66 10.31
N GLN A 248 12.53 14.07 11.32
CA GLN A 248 11.22 13.48 11.59
C GLN A 248 10.24 13.74 10.44
N ASN A 249 10.15 14.95 9.93
CA ASN A 249 9.32 15.31 8.77
C ASN A 249 9.69 14.48 7.53
N MET A 250 10.97 14.16 7.34
CA MET A 250 11.40 13.29 6.25
C MET A 250 10.97 11.84 6.47
N LYS A 251 11.10 11.31 7.69
CA LYS A 251 10.60 9.97 8.05
C LYS A 251 9.10 9.84 7.79
N ASP A 252 8.31 10.81 8.23
CA ASP A 252 6.85 10.83 8.06
C ASP A 252 6.46 10.89 6.59
N THR A 253 7.22 11.60 5.77
CA THR A 253 6.99 11.69 4.32
C THR A 253 7.23 10.37 3.61
N ILE A 254 8.19 9.59 4.07
CA ILE A 254 8.58 8.30 3.47
C ILE A 254 7.89 7.12 4.19
N SER A 255 7.06 7.40 5.22
CA SER A 255 6.26 6.39 5.90
C SER A 255 5.19 5.79 4.98
N ASN A 256 4.91 4.51 5.22
CA ASN A 256 3.80 3.80 4.59
C ASN A 256 2.51 3.84 5.42
N ASP A 257 2.50 4.50 6.58
CA ASP A 257 1.38 4.47 7.54
C ASP A 257 0.08 4.95 6.92
N LYS A 258 0.13 6.03 6.12
CA LYS A 258 -1.05 6.51 5.38
C LYS A 258 -1.62 5.48 4.40
N LEU A 259 -0.78 4.61 3.89
CA LEU A 259 -1.17 3.55 2.96
C LEU A 259 -1.79 2.38 3.71
N PHE A 260 -1.25 2.07 4.91
CA PHE A 260 -1.75 1.02 5.78
C PHE A 260 -3.03 1.40 6.51
N ASN A 261 -3.19 2.66 6.89
CA ASN A 261 -4.44 3.17 7.47
C ASN A 261 -5.61 3.15 6.47
N LYS A 262 -5.33 3.00 5.17
CA LYS A 262 -6.34 2.79 4.12
C LYS A 262 -6.65 1.33 3.84
N LEU A 263 -5.90 0.40 4.41
CA LEU A 263 -6.20 -1.02 4.26
C LEU A 263 -7.37 -1.37 5.17
N THR A 264 -8.45 -1.78 4.55
CA THR A 264 -9.66 -2.23 5.25
C THR A 264 -9.55 -3.68 5.73
N LEU A 265 -8.46 -4.37 5.37
CA LEU A 265 -8.27 -5.79 5.65
C LEU A 265 -7.88 -6.00 7.13
N GLY A 266 -8.71 -6.72 7.86
CA GLY A 266 -8.53 -7.09 9.26
C GLY A 266 -8.32 -8.60 9.48
N ILE A 267 -7.95 -8.97 10.72
CA ILE A 267 -7.95 -10.38 11.15
C ILE A 267 -9.39 -10.89 11.15
N GLY A 268 -9.61 -12.10 10.66
CA GLY A 268 -10.93 -12.71 10.49
C GLY A 268 -11.60 -12.43 9.14
N ASP A 269 -11.06 -11.51 8.33
CA ASP A 269 -11.61 -11.24 7.01
C ASP A 269 -11.44 -12.42 6.07
N THR A 270 -12.47 -12.70 5.28
CA THR A 270 -12.41 -13.70 4.21
C THR A 270 -11.75 -13.10 2.97
N VAL A 271 -10.76 -13.81 2.46
CA VAL A 271 -9.93 -13.34 1.34
C VAL A 271 -9.69 -14.44 0.30
N ARG A 272 -9.36 -14.01 -0.92
CA ARG A 272 -8.74 -14.85 -1.95
C ARG A 272 -7.28 -14.48 -2.05
N VAL A 273 -6.41 -15.47 -2.27
CA VAL A 273 -4.96 -15.26 -2.39
C VAL A 273 -4.54 -15.19 -3.85
N LEU A 274 -3.53 -14.39 -4.14
CA LEU A 274 -2.94 -14.30 -5.46
C LEU A 274 -2.27 -15.61 -5.84
N GLU A 275 -2.65 -16.18 -6.98
CA GLU A 275 -2.08 -17.38 -7.53
C GLU A 275 -0.70 -17.13 -8.14
N ASN A 276 0.22 -18.07 -7.93
CA ASN A 276 1.52 -18.05 -8.60
C ASN A 276 1.35 -18.51 -10.05
N LYS A 277 1.64 -17.61 -10.99
CA LYS A 277 1.55 -17.90 -12.42
C LYS A 277 2.90 -18.12 -13.04
N ASN A 278 2.98 -19.07 -13.94
CA ASN A 278 4.11 -19.15 -14.86
C ASN A 278 4.05 -18.01 -15.88
N LYS A 279 5.22 -17.58 -16.38
CA LYS A 279 5.33 -16.46 -17.36
C LYS A 279 4.45 -16.62 -18.60
N PHE A 280 4.10 -17.87 -18.97
CA PHE A 280 3.32 -18.21 -20.14
C PHE A 280 1.81 -18.37 -19.87
N ASP A 281 1.40 -18.33 -18.61
CA ASP A 281 0.03 -18.60 -18.19
C ASP A 281 -0.82 -17.31 -18.18
N LYS A 282 -1.07 -16.78 -19.39
CA LYS A 282 -1.74 -15.49 -19.57
C LYS A 282 -3.26 -15.52 -19.36
N GLY A 283 -3.89 -16.67 -19.45
CA GLY A 283 -5.36 -16.83 -19.40
C GLY A 283 -5.93 -17.32 -18.08
N SER A 284 -5.10 -17.68 -17.11
CA SER A 284 -5.57 -18.23 -15.83
C SER A 284 -6.10 -17.16 -14.86
N ALA A 285 -6.96 -17.58 -13.93
CA ALA A 285 -7.46 -16.73 -12.84
C ALA A 285 -6.31 -16.06 -12.07
N GLN A 286 -6.51 -14.82 -11.64
CA GLN A 286 -5.47 -14.08 -10.89
C GLN A 286 -5.45 -14.51 -9.41
N PHE A 287 -6.63 -14.72 -8.83
CA PHE A 287 -6.80 -15.09 -7.43
C PHE A 287 -7.35 -16.49 -7.30
N SER A 288 -7.14 -17.11 -6.16
CA SER A 288 -7.62 -18.45 -5.84
C SER A 288 -9.14 -18.55 -5.92
N LYS A 289 -9.64 -19.73 -6.34
CA LYS A 289 -11.05 -20.08 -6.17
C LYS A 289 -11.36 -20.40 -4.71
N GLU A 290 -10.41 -20.99 -4.02
CA GLU A 290 -10.49 -21.26 -2.59
C GLU A 290 -10.54 -19.97 -1.78
N LEU A 291 -11.26 -20.02 -0.66
CA LEU A 291 -11.38 -18.94 0.29
C LEU A 291 -10.44 -19.19 1.46
N TYR A 292 -9.87 -18.12 1.97
CA TYR A 292 -8.99 -18.12 3.14
C TYR A 292 -9.46 -17.07 4.12
N GLU A 293 -9.13 -17.26 5.38
CA GLU A 293 -9.35 -16.26 6.43
C GLU A 293 -8.02 -15.63 6.84
N VAL A 294 -8.01 -14.33 7.05
CA VAL A 294 -6.84 -13.64 7.59
C VAL A 294 -6.63 -14.08 9.03
N HIS A 295 -5.56 -14.83 9.26
CA HIS A 295 -5.23 -15.38 10.58
C HIS A 295 -4.43 -14.40 11.45
N ASP A 296 -3.44 -13.73 10.84
CA ASP A 296 -2.54 -12.85 11.58
C ASP A 296 -1.98 -11.75 10.68
N ARG A 297 -1.63 -10.62 11.30
CA ARG A 297 -0.97 -9.50 10.64
C ARG A 297 0.40 -9.26 11.27
N ILE A 298 1.46 -9.45 10.48
CA ILE A 298 2.83 -9.27 10.93
C ILE A 298 3.44 -8.12 10.13
N GLY A 299 3.49 -6.94 10.74
CA GLY A 299 3.91 -5.71 10.06
C GLY A 299 3.04 -5.42 8.84
N TYR A 300 3.64 -5.51 7.66
CA TYR A 300 2.99 -5.23 6.37
C TYR A 300 2.54 -6.46 5.59
N SER A 301 2.55 -7.61 6.21
CA SER A 301 2.12 -8.87 5.61
C SER A 301 1.10 -9.59 6.48
N PHE A 302 0.38 -10.50 5.85
CA PHE A 302 -0.69 -11.25 6.45
C PHE A 302 -0.39 -12.75 6.34
N LYS A 303 -0.73 -13.49 7.37
CA LYS A 303 -0.90 -14.95 7.31
C LYS A 303 -2.37 -15.25 7.11
N VAL A 304 -2.64 -16.29 6.34
CA VAL A 304 -4.01 -16.77 6.10
C VAL A 304 -4.12 -18.24 6.49
N LYS A 305 -5.31 -18.65 6.89
CA LYS A 305 -5.67 -20.05 7.12
C LYS A 305 -6.72 -20.50 6.11
N ASP A 306 -6.72 -21.78 5.76
CA ASP A 306 -7.72 -22.39 4.90
C ASP A 306 -9.00 -22.74 5.70
N SER A 307 -10.00 -23.36 5.02
CA SER A 307 -11.25 -23.81 5.64
C SER A 307 -11.05 -24.85 6.74
N ASP A 308 -9.96 -25.60 6.69
CA ASP A 308 -9.65 -26.66 7.65
C ASP A 308 -8.85 -26.12 8.86
N GLY A 309 -8.59 -24.80 8.86
CA GLY A 309 -7.85 -24.09 9.93
C GLY A 309 -6.32 -24.15 9.78
N ASN A 310 -5.80 -24.73 8.69
CA ASN A 310 -4.36 -24.83 8.48
C ASN A 310 -3.78 -23.48 8.06
N VAL A 311 -2.81 -22.97 8.82
CA VAL A 311 -2.15 -21.72 8.52
C VAL A 311 -1.12 -21.91 7.41
N LYS A 312 -1.24 -21.15 6.32
CA LYS A 312 -0.28 -21.21 5.20
C LYS A 312 1.09 -20.69 5.65
N ARG A 313 2.15 -21.38 5.25
CA ARG A 313 3.54 -20.96 5.54
C ARG A 313 3.89 -19.63 4.91
N ARG A 314 3.42 -19.37 3.67
CA ARG A 314 3.62 -18.14 2.94
C ARG A 314 2.93 -16.98 3.64
N ARG A 315 3.58 -15.81 3.63
CA ARG A 315 3.00 -14.53 3.99
C ARG A 315 2.60 -13.78 2.72
N TYR A 316 1.48 -13.11 2.81
CA TYR A 316 0.89 -12.38 1.69
C TYR A 316 0.98 -10.88 1.93
N LYS A 317 1.34 -10.14 0.89
CA LYS A 317 1.28 -8.68 0.88
C LYS A 317 -0.17 -8.24 0.71
N PRO A 318 -0.53 -7.01 1.10
CA PRO A 318 -1.90 -6.50 0.96
C PRO A 318 -2.49 -6.64 -0.46
N HIS A 319 -1.67 -6.43 -1.50
CA HIS A 319 -2.11 -6.53 -2.90
C HIS A 319 -2.20 -7.98 -3.41
N GLU A 320 -1.67 -8.94 -2.66
CA GLU A 320 -1.78 -10.37 -2.94
C GLU A 320 -3.02 -10.99 -2.29
N LEU A 321 -3.79 -10.18 -1.54
CA LEU A 321 -5.04 -10.57 -0.91
C LEU A 321 -6.19 -9.75 -1.49
N LEU A 322 -7.24 -10.42 -1.89
CA LEU A 322 -8.50 -9.81 -2.33
C LEU A 322 -9.56 -10.10 -1.29
N GLN A 323 -10.03 -9.08 -0.59
CA GLN A 323 -11.15 -9.22 0.33
C GLN A 323 -12.40 -9.68 -0.41
N VAL A 324 -13.03 -10.73 0.08
CA VAL A 324 -14.25 -11.27 -0.50
C VAL A 324 -15.41 -10.38 -0.10
N VAL A 325 -16.17 -9.95 -1.10
CA VAL A 325 -17.37 -9.14 -0.89
C VAL A 325 -18.57 -10.07 -1.13
N ASN A 326 -19.32 -10.36 -0.07
CA ASN A 326 -20.58 -11.07 -0.17
C ASN A 326 -21.74 -10.07 -0.24
N MET A 327 -22.80 -10.39 -1.00
CA MET A 327 -23.98 -9.52 -1.07
C MET A 327 -24.63 -9.29 0.30
N THR A 328 -24.62 -10.32 1.16
CA THR A 328 -25.13 -10.23 2.53
C THR A 328 -24.38 -9.20 3.35
N ASP A 329 -23.04 -9.13 3.22
CA ASP A 329 -22.19 -8.17 3.93
C ASP A 329 -22.41 -6.75 3.43
N VAL A 330 -22.63 -6.58 2.12
CA VAL A 330 -22.97 -5.26 1.54
C VAL A 330 -24.27 -4.73 2.11
N ILE A 331 -25.30 -5.57 2.17
CA ILE A 331 -26.63 -5.22 2.72
C ILE A 331 -26.50 -4.86 4.21
N ASN A 332 -25.78 -5.68 4.99
CA ASN A 332 -25.60 -5.47 6.41
C ASN A 332 -24.77 -4.19 6.69
N THR A 333 -23.70 -3.96 5.95
CA THR A 333 -22.87 -2.74 6.10
C THR A 333 -23.66 -1.47 5.78
N ASP A 334 -24.48 -1.50 4.73
CA ASP A 334 -25.34 -0.37 4.39
C ASP A 334 -26.43 -0.13 5.43
N ARG A 335 -26.95 -1.19 6.07
CA ARG A 335 -27.89 -1.10 7.17
C ARG A 335 -27.24 -0.45 8.39
N VAL A 336 -26.07 -0.91 8.82
CA VAL A 336 -25.33 -0.36 9.97
C VAL A 336 -24.98 1.11 9.76
N LYS A 337 -24.47 1.48 8.57
CA LYS A 337 -24.18 2.89 8.25
C LYS A 337 -25.41 3.79 8.26
N ARG A 338 -26.58 3.27 7.92
CA ARG A 338 -27.85 4.01 8.01
C ARG A 338 -28.26 4.20 9.46
N GLU A 339 -28.17 3.16 10.28
CA GLU A 339 -28.45 3.22 11.72
C GLU A 339 -27.52 4.22 12.42
N GLU A 340 -26.24 4.24 12.09
CA GLU A 340 -25.27 5.22 12.61
C GLU A 340 -25.58 6.66 12.16
N LYS A 341 -25.89 6.88 10.87
CA LYS A 341 -26.24 8.20 10.34
C LYS A 341 -27.52 8.73 10.98
N SER A 342 -28.52 7.88 11.17
CA SER A 342 -29.77 8.26 11.82
C SER A 342 -29.58 8.57 13.30
N THR A 343 -28.77 7.75 14.01
CA THR A 343 -28.43 8.00 15.41
C THR A 343 -27.68 9.31 15.60
N ASN A 344 -26.75 9.63 14.70
CA ASN A 344 -26.03 10.90 14.71
C ASN A 344 -26.92 12.09 14.40
N LYS A 345 -27.87 11.95 13.46
CA LYS A 345 -28.86 12.96 13.15
C LYS A 345 -29.82 13.20 14.35
N TYR A 346 -30.23 12.13 15.02
CA TYR A 346 -31.03 12.18 16.24
C TYR A 346 -30.31 12.93 17.38
N LYS A 347 -29.01 12.63 17.58
CA LYS A 347 -28.16 13.35 18.54
C LYS A 347 -28.00 14.83 18.21
N SER A 348 -27.85 15.18 16.94
CA SER A 348 -27.76 16.56 16.49
C SER A 348 -29.07 17.33 16.73
N ILE A 349 -30.22 16.75 16.40
CA ILE A 349 -31.55 17.36 16.64
C ILE A 349 -31.75 17.58 18.11
N ASN A 350 -31.45 16.59 18.98
CA ASN A 350 -31.56 16.73 20.41
C ASN A 350 -30.63 17.80 20.99
N LYS A 351 -29.45 18.00 20.41
CA LYS A 351 -28.53 19.08 20.80
C LYS A 351 -29.11 20.47 20.45
N LEU A 352 -29.70 20.61 19.26
CA LEU A 352 -30.36 21.85 18.84
C LEU A 352 -31.58 22.20 19.69
N ILE A 353 -32.37 21.20 20.05
CA ILE A 353 -33.50 21.38 20.99
C ILE A 353 -33.04 21.86 22.38
N ARG A 354 -31.92 21.31 22.89
CA ARG A 354 -31.35 21.68 24.21
C ARG A 354 -30.78 23.09 24.23
N ASN A 355 -30.29 23.58 23.07
CA ASN A 355 -29.72 24.91 22.94
C ASN A 355 -30.76 25.99 22.56
N GLU A 356 -32.06 25.65 22.53
CA GLU A 356 -33.16 26.54 22.10
C GLU A 356 -33.03 27.05 20.64
N ASP A 357 -32.12 26.49 19.86
CA ASP A 357 -31.90 26.87 18.47
C ASP A 357 -32.98 26.34 17.51
N MET A 358 -33.95 25.56 18.03
CA MET A 358 -35.01 24.93 17.25
C MET A 358 -36.30 24.88 18.02
N THR A 359 -37.41 25.34 17.42
CA THR A 359 -38.72 25.25 18.05
C THR A 359 -39.23 23.79 18.16
N ARG A 360 -40.08 23.52 19.14
CA ARG A 360 -40.70 22.18 19.31
C ARG A 360 -41.44 21.69 18.08
N THR A 361 -41.98 22.60 17.26
CA THR A 361 -42.70 22.29 16.02
C THR A 361 -41.76 21.87 14.91
N GLU A 362 -40.63 22.57 14.77
CA GLU A 362 -39.57 22.23 13.81
C GLU A 362 -38.87 20.91 14.18
N ALA A 363 -38.65 20.69 15.50
CA ALA A 363 -38.09 19.44 15.99
C ALA A 363 -39.01 18.24 15.71
N ARG A 364 -40.34 18.38 15.89
CA ARG A 364 -41.31 17.33 15.55
C ARG A 364 -41.30 17.03 14.03
N LYS A 365 -41.22 18.06 13.21
CA LYS A 365 -41.16 17.91 11.74
C LYS A 365 -39.89 17.23 11.28
N ALA A 366 -38.75 17.59 11.86
CA ALA A 366 -37.47 16.98 11.59
C ALA A 366 -37.38 15.52 12.11
N MET A 367 -37.95 15.23 13.26
CA MET A 367 -38.06 13.86 13.81
C MET A 367 -38.94 12.98 12.94
N LYS A 368 -40.08 13.48 12.49
CA LYS A 368 -40.99 12.75 11.60
C LYS A 368 -40.28 12.38 10.27
N GLN A 369 -39.53 13.30 9.71
CA GLN A 369 -38.70 13.01 8.52
C GLN A 369 -37.64 11.94 8.78
N VAL A 370 -37.11 11.84 9.99
CA VAL A 370 -36.16 10.77 10.36
C VAL A 370 -36.87 9.43 10.55
N GLU A 371 -38.07 9.44 11.13
CA GLU A 371 -38.90 8.23 11.30
C GLU A 371 -39.44 7.69 9.99
N ASP A 372 -39.84 8.58 9.07
CA ASP A 372 -40.27 8.21 7.71
C ASP A 372 -39.15 7.52 6.89
N VAL A 373 -37.89 7.91 7.17
CA VAL A 373 -36.69 7.31 6.55
C VAL A 373 -36.29 5.98 7.18
N LEU A 374 -36.50 5.82 8.51
CA LEU A 374 -36.09 4.63 9.26
C LEU A 374 -37.14 3.51 9.29
N GLY A 375 -38.39 3.81 8.90
CA GLY A 375 -39.55 2.94 9.12
C GLY A 375 -39.96 2.94 10.61
N PRO A 376 -41.16 2.42 10.93
CA PRO A 376 -41.68 2.44 12.31
C PRO A 376 -40.71 1.73 13.24
N ALA A 377 -40.16 2.46 14.20
CA ALA A 377 -39.25 1.93 15.21
C ALA A 377 -39.93 0.76 15.96
N ARG A 378 -39.44 -0.44 15.70
CA ARG A 378 -39.82 -1.59 16.53
C ARG A 378 -39.26 -1.35 17.93
N ASN A 379 -40.17 -0.93 18.83
CA ASN A 379 -40.05 -1.00 20.29
C ASN A 379 -38.80 -0.42 20.94
N THR A 380 -38.78 0.88 21.17
CA THR A 380 -38.07 1.47 22.32
C THR A 380 -39.02 1.82 23.47
N ARG A 381 -39.84 0.88 23.88
CA ARG A 381 -40.72 1.03 25.05
C ARG A 381 -39.97 1.23 26.40
N SER A 382 -38.67 0.95 26.40
CA SER A 382 -37.83 1.13 27.62
C SER A 382 -37.25 2.54 27.79
N GLN A 383 -37.14 3.33 26.72
CA GLN A 383 -36.59 4.69 26.81
C GLN A 383 -37.65 5.77 27.04
N SER A 384 -38.88 5.55 26.62
CA SER A 384 -39.97 6.49 26.87
C SER A 384 -40.44 6.53 28.35
N ARG A 385 -40.16 5.50 29.17
CA ARG A 385 -40.43 5.50 30.59
C ARG A 385 -39.44 6.35 31.42
N LYS A 386 -38.19 6.52 30.97
CA LYS A 386 -37.19 7.35 31.69
C LYS A 386 -37.37 8.86 31.48
N LEU A 387 -38.18 9.29 30.53
CA LEU A 387 -38.46 10.70 30.28
C LEU A 387 -39.72 11.23 31.01
N ARG A 388 -40.53 10.34 31.60
CA ARG A 388 -41.75 10.71 32.36
C ARG A 388 -41.56 10.85 33.86
N THR A 389 -40.38 10.56 34.43
CA THR A 389 -40.12 10.63 35.85
C THR A 389 -39.19 11.77 36.27
N ARG A 390 -39.05 12.80 35.46
CA ARG A 390 -38.37 14.04 35.81
C ARG A 390 -39.18 15.23 35.25
N THR A 391 -40.29 15.48 35.88
CA THR A 391 -40.93 16.78 35.99
C THR A 391 -41.25 16.98 37.47
#